data_8db7622ee5bfbe09d69b0683815f851b
#
_entry.id   8db7622ee5bfbe09d69b0683815f851b
#
_cell.length_a   1.000
_cell.length_b   1.000
_cell.length_c   1.000
_cell.angle_alpha   90.00
_cell.angle_beta   90.00
_cell.angle_gamma   90.00
#
_symmetry.space_group_name_H-M   'P 1'
#
loop_
_entity.id
_entity.type
_entity.pdbx_description
1 polymer ?
#
loop_
_entity_poly.entity_id
_entity_poly.type
_entity_poly.pdbx_seq_one_letter_code
_entity_poly.pdbx_strand_id
1 'polypeptide(L)'
;MQKRKIWENFLQWVLPCVLLVVALVLSIYDFDNKMDTAIQTVVDDQAEQIGLYYAAGVEDRLKALENITDAVASIMASRPDRSDAFLNEKLDTLMKASDAYMVVYCATNGTGFLNDRRQIDMTELNYYDSILGETPHYLFTKTDGINGQSAFIYVCPITNPGNVNGYLLSYMEPAEMSDFFENSVYGDKAFFSLVNRNGSIMASYGATDQTTILKNDFWNSLKGIAESLGSWTLFDRQQQKGDKGILHVNENGIGKILCHFPIADTDWNLVVGIDESYLSGIRQSFREPIVNLIVKISISIAAALIVITVINVLVRIKASEHSKVLEDKADTDLLTDLNNKMATERKIREYMEQYPDKQGVLFVLDVDNFKKINDTMGHAFGDEVLRNLAVRLQSMFRATDI
;
A
#
# COMPACT_ATOMS: atom_id res chain seq x y z
N MET A 1 -35.47 -38.49 17.94
CA MET A 1 -34.05 -38.91 17.85
C MET A 1 -33.41 -38.62 16.47
N GLN A 2 -34.07 -38.96 15.37
CA GLN A 2 -33.56 -38.80 13.99
C GLN A 2 -33.22 -37.35 13.59
N LYS A 3 -34.06 -36.36 13.94
CA LYS A 3 -33.81 -34.93 13.65
C LYS A 3 -32.57 -34.38 14.34
N ARG A 4 -32.27 -34.82 15.54
CA ARG A 4 -31.08 -34.38 16.33
C ARG A 4 -29.78 -34.89 15.69
N LYS A 5 -29.77 -36.15 15.22
CA LYS A 5 -28.65 -36.77 14.50
C LYS A 5 -28.37 -36.11 13.14
N ILE A 6 -29.42 -35.68 12.45
CA ILE A 6 -29.28 -34.91 11.19
C ILE A 6 -28.64 -33.54 11.44
N TRP A 7 -29.04 -32.84 12.51
CA TRP A 7 -28.50 -31.56 12.91
C TRP A 7 -27.04 -31.66 13.38
N GLU A 8 -26.69 -32.66 14.16
CA GLU A 8 -25.33 -32.91 14.63
C GLU A 8 -24.39 -33.22 13.44
N ASN A 9 -24.84 -34.04 12.48
CA ASN A 9 -24.08 -34.32 11.27
C ASN A 9 -23.96 -33.11 10.35
N PHE A 10 -25.02 -32.31 10.20
CA PHE A 10 -24.99 -31.07 9.43
C PHE A 10 -24.01 -30.07 10.02
N LEU A 11 -24.03 -29.89 11.35
CA LEU A 11 -23.13 -28.98 12.05
C LEU A 11 -21.65 -29.38 11.90
N GLN A 12 -21.34 -30.69 11.92
CA GLN A 12 -19.98 -31.21 11.76
C GLN A 12 -19.36 -30.88 10.40
N TRP A 13 -20.15 -30.69 9.33
CA TRP A 13 -19.65 -30.42 7.99
C TRP A 13 -19.81 -28.97 7.56
N VAL A 14 -20.89 -28.34 7.96
CA VAL A 14 -21.16 -26.94 7.58
C VAL A 14 -20.31 -25.98 8.41
N LEU A 15 -20.11 -26.28 9.70
CA LEU A 15 -19.33 -25.41 10.59
C LEU A 15 -17.88 -25.21 10.12
N PRO A 16 -17.12 -26.26 9.73
CA PRO A 16 -15.77 -26.08 9.19
C PRO A 16 -15.75 -25.27 7.88
N CYS A 17 -16.73 -25.47 7.00
CA CYS A 17 -16.85 -24.71 5.76
C CYS A 17 -17.12 -23.23 6.04
N VAL A 18 -18.02 -22.92 6.97
CA VAL A 18 -18.30 -21.53 7.39
C VAL A 18 -17.07 -20.89 8.02
N LEU A 19 -16.38 -21.59 8.92
CA LEU A 19 -15.15 -21.10 9.54
C LEU A 19 -14.06 -20.82 8.51
N LEU A 20 -13.93 -21.68 7.49
CA LEU A 20 -12.96 -21.49 6.41
C LEU A 20 -13.28 -20.27 5.55
N VAL A 21 -14.57 -20.06 5.22
CA VAL A 21 -15.00 -18.86 4.50
C VAL A 21 -14.75 -17.59 5.32
N VAL A 22 -15.07 -17.60 6.61
CA VAL A 22 -14.79 -16.47 7.52
C VAL A 22 -13.29 -16.18 7.60
N ALA A 23 -12.46 -17.22 7.77
CA ALA A 23 -11.00 -17.06 7.80
C ALA A 23 -10.46 -16.48 6.50
N LEU A 24 -11.03 -16.89 5.35
CA LEU A 24 -10.65 -16.39 4.03
C LEU A 24 -11.03 -14.91 3.85
N VAL A 25 -12.22 -14.50 4.27
CA VAL A 25 -12.64 -13.10 4.25
C VAL A 25 -11.75 -12.23 5.14
N LEU A 26 -11.42 -12.70 6.35
CA LEU A 26 -10.51 -12.00 7.26
C LEU A 26 -9.11 -11.88 6.66
N SER A 27 -8.62 -12.93 6.00
CA SER A 27 -7.30 -12.91 5.32
C SER A 27 -7.27 -11.93 4.14
N ILE A 28 -8.35 -11.82 3.38
CA ILE A 28 -8.47 -10.84 2.29
C ILE A 28 -8.43 -9.42 2.86
N TYR A 29 -9.15 -9.16 3.93
CA TYR A 29 -9.17 -7.86 4.58
C TYR A 29 -7.80 -7.46 5.15
N ASP A 30 -7.12 -8.37 5.85
CA ASP A 30 -5.76 -8.15 6.36
C ASP A 30 -4.75 -7.92 5.23
N PHE A 31 -4.87 -8.67 4.13
CA PHE A 31 -4.05 -8.51 2.95
C PHE A 31 -4.26 -7.13 2.28
N ASP A 32 -5.51 -6.69 2.11
CA ASP A 32 -5.84 -5.39 1.51
C ASP A 32 -5.23 -4.23 2.32
N ASN A 33 -5.35 -4.27 3.65
CA ASN A 33 -4.73 -3.29 4.54
C ASN A 33 -3.19 -3.29 4.47
N LYS A 34 -2.57 -4.46 4.43
CA LYS A 34 -1.10 -4.58 4.31
C LYS A 34 -0.60 -4.12 2.95
N MET A 35 -1.38 -4.36 1.90
CA MET A 35 -1.05 -3.92 0.56
C MET A 35 -1.08 -2.39 0.45
N ASP A 36 -2.11 -1.73 1.00
CA ASP A 36 -2.18 -0.27 1.01
C ASP A 36 -0.96 0.34 1.72
N THR A 37 -0.55 -0.22 2.87
CA THR A 37 0.65 0.23 3.59
C THR A 37 1.93 0.01 2.77
N ALA A 38 2.06 -1.15 2.13
CA ALA A 38 3.25 -1.46 1.32
C ALA A 38 3.35 -0.55 0.09
N ILE A 39 2.22 -0.30 -0.59
CA ILE A 39 2.17 0.63 -1.73
C ILE A 39 2.53 2.05 -1.28
N GLN A 40 2.01 2.49 -0.13
CA GLN A 40 2.33 3.81 0.42
C GLN A 40 3.84 3.95 0.66
N THR A 41 4.48 2.94 1.27
CA THR A 41 5.93 2.93 1.49
C THR A 41 6.72 3.04 0.18
N VAL A 42 6.33 2.28 -0.85
CA VAL A 42 6.98 2.35 -2.17
C VAL A 42 6.83 3.72 -2.82
N VAL A 43 5.66 4.32 -2.67
CA VAL A 43 5.35 5.67 -3.18
C VAL A 43 6.20 6.72 -2.48
N ASP A 44 6.29 6.65 -1.16
CA ASP A 44 7.11 7.56 -0.36
C ASP A 44 8.60 7.43 -0.72
N ASP A 45 9.11 6.20 -0.85
CA ASP A 45 10.49 5.93 -1.26
C ASP A 45 10.78 6.49 -2.67
N GLN A 46 9.85 6.34 -3.61
CA GLN A 46 10.00 6.91 -4.96
C GLN A 46 9.98 8.43 -4.95
N ALA A 47 9.06 9.06 -4.21
CA ALA A 47 9.00 10.50 -4.05
C ALA A 47 10.30 11.05 -3.45
N GLU A 48 10.83 10.36 -2.45
CA GLU A 48 12.11 10.70 -1.83
C GLU A 48 13.28 10.60 -2.81
N GLN A 49 13.42 9.49 -3.54
CA GLN A 49 14.52 9.30 -4.49
C GLN A 49 14.50 10.35 -5.62
N ILE A 50 13.31 10.64 -6.14
CA ILE A 50 13.17 11.65 -7.18
C ILE A 50 13.47 13.04 -6.62
N GLY A 51 12.98 13.35 -5.42
CA GLY A 51 13.31 14.61 -4.77
C GLY A 51 14.80 14.80 -4.51
N LEU A 52 15.50 13.73 -4.10
CA LEU A 52 16.98 13.75 -3.98
C LEU A 52 17.67 14.03 -5.31
N TYR A 53 17.16 13.45 -6.40
CA TYR A 53 17.71 13.72 -7.74
C TYR A 53 17.59 15.19 -8.10
N TYR A 54 16.42 15.82 -7.84
CA TYR A 54 16.23 17.24 -8.11
C TYR A 54 17.04 18.15 -7.16
N ALA A 55 17.17 17.77 -5.90
CA ALA A 55 18.01 18.49 -4.94
C ALA A 55 19.48 18.48 -5.38
N ALA A 56 20.01 17.31 -5.75
CA ALA A 56 21.37 17.19 -6.28
C ALA A 56 21.57 18.04 -7.56
N GLY A 57 20.58 18.08 -8.44
CA GLY A 57 20.65 18.93 -9.64
C GLY A 57 20.67 20.43 -9.35
N VAL A 58 19.99 20.87 -8.28
CA VAL A 58 20.10 22.25 -7.78
C VAL A 58 21.50 22.51 -7.24
N GLU A 59 22.01 21.59 -6.39
CA GLU A 59 23.36 21.69 -5.82
C GLU A 59 24.45 21.72 -6.90
N ASP A 60 24.35 20.89 -7.92
CA ASP A 60 25.31 20.85 -9.04
C ASP A 60 25.36 22.18 -9.79
N ARG A 61 24.20 22.82 -10.01
CA ARG A 61 24.15 24.14 -10.68
C ARG A 61 24.74 25.25 -9.81
N LEU A 62 24.38 25.26 -8.51
CA LEU A 62 25.01 26.21 -7.55
C LEU A 62 26.51 26.00 -7.50
N LYS A 63 26.95 24.76 -7.41
CA LYS A 63 28.37 24.40 -7.32
C LYS A 63 29.17 24.73 -8.59
N ALA A 64 28.53 24.65 -9.76
CA ALA A 64 29.13 25.10 -11.01
C ALA A 64 29.42 26.61 -10.96
N LEU A 65 28.46 27.43 -10.51
CA LEU A 65 28.64 28.88 -10.33
C LEU A 65 29.73 29.19 -9.30
N GLU A 66 29.72 28.49 -8.16
CA GLU A 66 30.75 28.59 -7.11
C GLU A 66 32.14 28.34 -7.65
N ASN A 67 32.38 27.18 -8.26
CA ASN A 67 33.70 26.76 -8.73
C ASN A 67 34.31 27.77 -9.70
N ILE A 68 33.51 28.31 -10.63
CA ILE A 68 33.97 29.28 -11.62
C ILE A 68 34.28 30.62 -10.93
N THR A 69 33.39 31.07 -10.04
CA THR A 69 33.59 32.34 -9.30
C THR A 69 34.81 32.26 -8.41
N ASP A 70 35.03 31.18 -7.68
CA ASP A 70 36.17 30.95 -6.82
C ASP A 70 37.48 30.91 -7.60
N ALA A 71 37.48 30.27 -8.77
CA ALA A 71 38.66 30.26 -9.64
C ALA A 71 39.06 31.67 -10.07
N VAL A 72 38.07 32.49 -10.48
CA VAL A 72 38.33 33.88 -10.88
C VAL A 72 38.76 34.74 -9.68
N ALA A 73 38.09 34.59 -8.52
CA ALA A 73 38.48 35.27 -7.28
C ALA A 73 39.91 34.95 -6.85
N SER A 74 40.33 33.68 -6.96
CA SER A 74 41.71 33.25 -6.67
C SER A 74 42.75 33.90 -7.59
N ILE A 75 42.43 34.04 -8.89
CA ILE A 75 43.27 34.77 -9.84
C ILE A 75 43.36 36.25 -9.44
N MET A 76 42.23 36.84 -9.07
CA MET A 76 42.20 38.21 -8.62
C MET A 76 42.96 38.43 -7.30
N ALA A 77 42.93 37.48 -6.37
CA ALA A 77 43.64 37.51 -5.13
C ALA A 77 45.19 37.50 -5.34
N SER A 78 45.67 36.76 -6.34
CA SER A 78 47.09 36.63 -6.65
C SER A 78 47.72 37.88 -7.26
N ARG A 79 46.90 38.84 -7.71
CA ARG A 79 47.37 40.09 -8.35
C ARG A 79 46.78 41.29 -7.64
N PRO A 80 47.60 42.27 -7.20
CA PRO A 80 47.12 43.48 -6.55
C PRO A 80 46.51 44.50 -7.52
N ASP A 81 46.73 44.34 -8.84
CA ASP A 81 46.18 45.24 -9.86
C ASP A 81 44.63 45.19 -9.86
N ARG A 82 44.04 46.36 -9.74
CA ARG A 82 42.57 46.56 -9.80
C ARG A 82 42.20 47.63 -10.82
N SER A 83 43.05 47.78 -11.87
CA SER A 83 42.77 48.66 -12.98
C SER A 83 41.44 48.24 -13.64
N ASP A 84 40.70 49.22 -14.21
CA ASP A 84 39.44 48.97 -14.91
C ASP A 84 39.63 47.92 -16.03
N ALA A 85 40.79 47.92 -16.70
CA ALA A 85 41.09 46.97 -17.77
C ALA A 85 41.19 45.53 -17.21
N PHE A 86 41.81 45.33 -16.06
CA PHE A 86 41.93 44.04 -15.40
C PHE A 86 40.57 43.55 -14.85
N LEU A 87 39.81 44.43 -14.20
CA LEU A 87 38.52 44.10 -13.66
C LEU A 87 37.57 43.66 -14.80
N ASN A 88 37.49 44.47 -15.88
CA ASN A 88 36.63 44.12 -17.03
C ASN A 88 37.02 42.79 -17.65
N GLU A 89 38.32 42.47 -17.82
CA GLU A 89 38.76 41.19 -18.34
C GLU A 89 38.27 40.00 -17.45
N LYS A 90 38.38 40.14 -16.13
CA LYS A 90 38.02 39.07 -15.20
C LYS A 90 36.49 38.88 -15.09
N LEU A 91 35.74 39.99 -15.04
CA LEU A 91 34.27 39.97 -15.04
C LEU A 91 33.73 39.40 -16.37
N ASP A 92 34.29 39.79 -17.51
CA ASP A 92 33.95 39.21 -18.81
C ASP A 92 34.28 37.71 -18.91
N THR A 93 35.38 37.28 -18.28
CA THR A 93 35.75 35.86 -18.22
C THR A 93 34.73 35.07 -17.43
N LEU A 94 34.34 35.56 -16.25
CA LEU A 94 33.38 34.93 -15.38
C LEU A 94 31.98 34.85 -16.05
N MET A 95 31.51 35.95 -16.67
CA MET A 95 30.26 35.99 -17.44
C MET A 95 30.19 34.94 -18.55
N LYS A 96 31.28 34.75 -19.28
CA LYS A 96 31.33 33.79 -20.41
C LYS A 96 31.44 32.36 -19.96
N ALA A 97 31.94 32.10 -18.76
CA ALA A 97 32.18 30.75 -18.25
C ALA A 97 31.09 30.24 -17.34
N SER A 98 30.17 31.09 -16.87
CA SER A 98 29.15 30.74 -15.91
C SER A 98 27.74 31.06 -16.45
N ASP A 99 26.69 30.51 -15.81
CA ASP A 99 25.28 30.82 -16.07
C ASP A 99 24.82 32.11 -15.35
N ALA A 100 25.77 32.92 -14.88
CA ALA A 100 25.48 34.22 -14.28
C ALA A 100 24.97 35.21 -15.33
N TYR A 101 23.89 35.91 -15.07
CA TYR A 101 23.41 36.99 -15.94
C TYR A 101 24.12 38.33 -15.62
N MET A 102 24.71 38.45 -14.43
CA MET A 102 25.45 39.62 -13.97
C MET A 102 26.57 39.21 -13.03
N VAL A 103 27.66 39.88 -13.13
CA VAL A 103 28.81 39.69 -12.25
C VAL A 103 29.26 41.06 -11.76
N VAL A 104 29.60 41.15 -10.45
CA VAL A 104 30.03 42.41 -9.80
C VAL A 104 31.27 42.15 -8.97
N TYR A 105 32.28 43.01 -9.15
CA TYR A 105 33.34 43.17 -8.17
C TYR A 105 32.97 44.29 -7.20
N CYS A 106 32.84 43.98 -5.92
CA CYS A 106 32.57 44.95 -4.87
C CYS A 106 33.88 45.23 -4.10
N ALA A 107 34.37 46.45 -4.16
CA ALA A 107 35.51 46.89 -3.41
C ALA A 107 35.15 47.06 -1.91
N THR A 108 36.16 47.05 -1.00
CA THR A 108 35.96 47.18 0.44
C THR A 108 35.34 48.52 0.88
N ASN A 109 35.38 49.52 0.01
CA ASN A 109 34.72 50.82 0.23
C ASN A 109 33.28 50.89 -0.24
N GLY A 110 32.70 49.76 -0.69
CA GLY A 110 31.34 49.66 -1.19
C GLY A 110 31.14 50.00 -2.66
N THR A 111 32.22 50.36 -3.39
CA THR A 111 32.10 50.61 -4.84
C THR A 111 31.96 49.29 -5.60
N GLY A 112 30.89 49.11 -6.36
CA GLY A 112 30.65 47.97 -7.26
C GLY A 112 31.04 48.25 -8.68
N PHE A 113 31.77 47.29 -9.33
CA PHE A 113 32.14 47.34 -10.76
C PHE A 113 31.43 46.18 -11.43
N LEU A 114 30.52 46.48 -12.39
CA LEU A 114 29.73 45.50 -13.12
C LEU A 114 30.43 45.05 -14.41
N ASN A 115 30.07 43.88 -14.89
CA ASN A 115 30.52 43.36 -16.18
C ASN A 115 30.12 44.23 -17.38
N ASP A 116 29.12 45.07 -17.26
CA ASP A 116 28.68 46.05 -18.29
C ASP A 116 29.42 47.42 -18.16
N ARG A 117 30.45 47.46 -17.32
CA ARG A 117 31.35 48.62 -17.06
C ARG A 117 30.73 49.77 -16.27
N ARG A 118 29.49 49.57 -15.75
CA ARG A 118 28.94 50.54 -14.80
C ARG A 118 29.62 50.41 -13.43
N GLN A 119 29.65 51.54 -12.76
CA GLN A 119 30.00 51.59 -11.34
C GLN A 119 28.75 51.98 -10.54
N ILE A 120 28.55 51.36 -9.42
CA ILE A 120 27.41 51.58 -8.52
C ILE A 120 27.89 51.65 -7.06
N ASP A 121 27.07 52.25 -6.24
CA ASP A 121 27.22 52.18 -4.79
C ASP A 121 26.51 50.97 -4.22
N MET A 122 27.24 49.95 -3.85
CA MET A 122 26.72 48.71 -3.27
C MET A 122 26.12 48.93 -1.87
N THR A 123 26.54 49.98 -1.17
CA THR A 123 26.03 50.28 0.18
C THR A 123 24.57 50.66 0.23
N GLU A 124 23.96 51.03 -0.90
CA GLU A 124 22.54 51.31 -1.03
C GLU A 124 21.68 50.03 -1.20
N LEU A 125 22.31 48.86 -1.43
CA LEU A 125 21.61 47.62 -1.60
C LEU A 125 21.16 47.05 -0.25
N ASN A 126 19.93 46.56 -0.18
CA ASN A 126 19.31 46.01 1.01
C ASN A 126 19.97 44.72 1.57
N TYR A 127 20.86 44.11 0.79
CA TYR A 127 21.62 42.92 1.14
C TYR A 127 23.15 43.21 1.30
N TYR A 128 23.57 44.48 1.25
CA TYR A 128 24.98 44.83 1.31
C TYR A 128 25.68 44.29 2.56
N ASP A 129 25.09 44.46 3.73
CA ASP A 129 25.63 43.93 4.99
C ASP A 129 25.86 42.42 4.96
N SER A 130 25.03 41.73 4.18
CA SER A 130 25.13 40.27 4.01
C SER A 130 26.25 39.86 3.05
N ILE A 131 26.79 40.78 2.24
CA ILE A 131 27.98 40.55 1.40
C ILE A 131 29.26 40.50 2.24
N LEU A 132 29.28 41.25 3.34
CA LEU A 132 30.48 41.47 4.15
C LEU A 132 30.78 40.24 5.01
N GLY A 133 31.27 39.16 4.42
CA GLY A 133 31.68 37.91 5.07
C GLY A 133 33.15 37.55 4.79
N GLU A 134 33.73 36.74 5.66
CA GLU A 134 35.10 36.23 5.44
C GLU A 134 35.11 34.90 4.68
N THR A 135 33.95 34.28 4.55
CA THR A 135 33.74 32.98 3.87
C THR A 135 32.78 33.10 2.69
N PRO A 136 32.98 32.33 1.63
CA PRO A 136 32.01 32.24 0.53
C PRO A 136 30.63 31.81 1.03
N HIS A 137 29.58 32.37 0.47
CA HIS A 137 28.19 32.03 0.85
C HIS A 137 27.19 32.45 -0.21
N TYR A 138 25.97 31.93 -0.10
CA TYR A 138 24.86 32.27 -0.98
C TYR A 138 23.90 33.25 -0.33
N LEU A 139 23.36 34.16 -1.13
CA LEU A 139 22.31 35.08 -0.77
C LEU A 139 21.15 34.92 -1.77
N PHE A 140 19.94 35.32 -1.35
CA PHE A 140 18.84 35.49 -2.24
C PHE A 140 18.16 36.85 -2.05
N THR A 141 17.86 37.50 -3.14
CA THR A 141 17.06 38.74 -3.16
C THR A 141 15.84 38.59 -4.06
N LYS A 142 14.67 39.01 -3.56
CA LYS A 142 13.44 39.05 -4.39
C LYS A 142 13.45 40.18 -5.40
N THR A 143 14.16 41.25 -5.07
CA THR A 143 14.27 42.45 -5.92
C THR A 143 15.67 42.96 -5.73
N ASP A 144 16.51 42.73 -6.71
CA ASP A 144 17.85 43.28 -6.74
C ASP A 144 17.79 44.80 -7.02
N GLY A 145 18.49 45.57 -6.22
CA GLY A 145 18.56 47.04 -6.37
C GLY A 145 19.27 47.48 -7.64
N ILE A 146 19.97 46.62 -8.35
CA ILE A 146 20.73 46.93 -9.57
C ILE A 146 19.82 46.88 -10.82
N ASN A 147 18.99 45.84 -10.94
CA ASN A 147 18.17 45.61 -12.14
C ASN A 147 16.69 45.33 -11.83
N GLY A 148 16.31 45.21 -10.56
CA GLY A 148 14.95 44.96 -10.12
C GLY A 148 14.47 43.52 -10.22
N GLN A 149 15.34 42.58 -10.61
CA GLN A 149 15.02 41.16 -10.74
C GLN A 149 15.30 40.35 -9.45
N SER A 150 14.70 39.18 -9.33
CA SER A 150 15.08 38.24 -8.28
C SER A 150 16.38 37.53 -8.66
N ALA A 151 17.25 37.28 -7.69
CA ALA A 151 18.54 36.65 -7.94
C ALA A 151 18.98 35.73 -6.81
N PHE A 152 19.59 34.61 -7.17
CA PHE A 152 20.53 33.87 -6.34
C PHE A 152 21.90 34.50 -6.54
N ILE A 153 22.59 34.85 -5.46
CA ILE A 153 23.87 35.55 -5.49
C ILE A 153 24.90 34.69 -4.75
N TYR A 154 25.91 34.26 -5.46
CA TYR A 154 27.09 33.68 -4.81
C TYR A 154 28.11 34.77 -4.52
N VAL A 155 28.52 34.86 -3.27
CA VAL A 155 29.47 35.85 -2.79
C VAL A 155 30.77 35.15 -2.44
N CYS A 156 31.84 35.51 -3.14
CA CYS A 156 33.20 35.01 -2.87
C CYS A 156 34.09 36.16 -2.42
N PRO A 157 34.58 36.14 -1.16
CA PRO A 157 35.52 37.14 -0.70
C PRO A 157 36.93 36.93 -1.36
N ILE A 158 37.51 38.00 -1.88
CA ILE A 158 38.86 37.99 -2.46
C ILE A 158 39.82 38.24 -1.32
N THR A 159 40.47 37.17 -0.81
CA THR A 159 41.32 37.23 0.36
C THR A 159 42.80 37.16 -0.02
N ASN A 160 43.61 38.02 0.57
CA ASN A 160 45.06 37.84 0.68
C ASN A 160 45.43 37.49 2.13
N PRO A 161 46.58 36.93 2.45
CA PRO A 161 46.88 36.52 3.79
C PRO A 161 46.55 37.58 4.83
N GLY A 162 45.45 37.37 5.58
CA GLY A 162 45.02 38.20 6.69
C GLY A 162 44.00 39.31 6.39
N ASN A 163 43.65 39.60 5.11
CA ASN A 163 42.69 40.66 4.78
C ASN A 163 41.77 40.33 3.59
N VAL A 164 40.53 40.75 3.67
CA VAL A 164 39.58 40.76 2.53
C VAL A 164 39.84 42.03 1.71
N ASN A 165 40.11 41.87 0.41
CA ASN A 165 40.43 42.97 -0.51
C ASN A 165 39.25 43.33 -1.46
N GLY A 166 38.09 42.76 -1.23
CA GLY A 166 36.90 42.93 -2.01
C GLY A 166 36.13 41.65 -2.13
N TYR A 167 35.03 41.69 -2.84
CA TYR A 167 34.11 40.57 -3.05
C TYR A 167 33.81 40.40 -4.51
N LEU A 168 33.74 39.16 -4.98
CA LEU A 168 33.28 38.82 -6.31
C LEU A 168 31.88 38.20 -6.15
N LEU A 169 30.91 38.79 -6.86
CA LEU A 169 29.49 38.35 -6.79
C LEU A 169 29.06 37.85 -8.16
N SER A 170 28.43 36.68 -8.17
CA SER A 170 27.82 36.10 -9.36
C SER A 170 26.31 35.97 -9.16
N TYR A 171 25.55 36.57 -10.04
CA TYR A 171 24.07 36.62 -9.96
C TYR A 171 23.47 35.67 -10.98
N MET A 172 22.64 34.73 -10.52
CA MET A 172 21.93 33.77 -11.32
C MET A 172 20.42 33.98 -11.16
N GLU A 173 19.71 34.02 -12.28
CA GLU A 173 18.23 34.10 -12.24
C GLU A 173 17.64 32.79 -11.71
N PRO A 174 16.62 32.85 -10.84
CA PRO A 174 15.88 31.65 -10.47
C PRO A 174 15.29 30.90 -11.65
N ALA A 175 14.95 31.60 -12.74
CA ALA A 175 14.41 31.03 -13.98
C ALA A 175 15.39 30.07 -14.67
N GLU A 176 16.72 30.21 -14.48
CA GLU A 176 17.72 29.29 -15.05
C GLU A 176 17.58 27.83 -14.54
N MET A 177 16.84 27.64 -13.46
CA MET A 177 16.50 26.30 -12.96
C MET A 177 15.19 25.76 -13.52
N SER A 178 14.37 26.57 -14.20
CA SER A 178 13.02 26.19 -14.65
C SER A 178 13.02 25.00 -15.61
N ASP A 179 13.93 25.00 -16.59
CA ASP A 179 14.03 23.91 -17.58
C ASP A 179 14.30 22.54 -16.94
N PHE A 180 15.03 22.54 -15.82
CA PHE A 180 15.34 21.33 -15.08
C PHE A 180 14.09 20.75 -14.40
N PHE A 181 13.19 21.61 -13.92
CA PHE A 181 11.96 21.19 -13.25
C PHE A 181 10.78 20.99 -14.23
N GLU A 182 10.71 21.73 -15.33
CA GLU A 182 9.63 21.61 -16.33
C GLU A 182 9.61 20.23 -17.00
N ASN A 183 10.78 19.61 -17.17
CA ASN A 183 10.91 18.27 -17.72
C ASN A 183 10.74 17.17 -16.65
N SER A 184 10.06 17.45 -15.53
CA SER A 184 9.87 16.47 -14.49
C SER A 184 8.99 15.31 -14.96
N VAL A 185 9.27 14.11 -14.43
CA VAL A 185 8.47 12.89 -14.70
C VAL A 185 7.03 13.00 -14.23
N TYR A 186 6.71 13.96 -13.37
CA TYR A 186 5.37 14.20 -12.83
C TYR A 186 4.56 15.22 -13.63
N GLY A 187 5.19 15.93 -14.61
CA GLY A 187 4.53 16.94 -15.43
C GLY A 187 3.84 18.01 -14.58
N ASP A 188 2.56 18.26 -14.88
CA ASP A 188 1.71 19.23 -14.17
C ASP A 188 1.20 18.76 -12.79
N LYS A 189 1.55 17.55 -12.35
CA LYS A 189 1.13 16.95 -11.08
C LYS A 189 2.14 17.16 -9.95
N ALA A 190 3.22 17.87 -10.21
CA ALA A 190 4.20 18.23 -9.20
C ALA A 190 4.53 19.73 -9.24
N PHE A 191 4.93 20.24 -8.09
CA PHE A 191 5.57 21.53 -7.98
C PHE A 191 6.91 21.42 -7.25
N PHE A 192 7.80 22.34 -7.53
CA PHE A 192 9.11 22.46 -6.91
C PHE A 192 9.24 23.86 -6.36
N SER A 193 9.69 24.01 -5.12
CA SER A 193 9.91 25.31 -4.52
C SER A 193 11.20 25.32 -3.72
N LEU A 194 12.01 26.34 -3.95
CA LEU A 194 13.15 26.65 -3.10
C LEU A 194 12.67 27.54 -1.96
N VAL A 195 12.82 27.08 -0.74
CA VAL A 195 12.34 27.74 0.47
C VAL A 195 13.49 27.87 1.46
N ASN A 196 13.69 29.06 2.02
CA ASN A 196 14.71 29.23 3.04
C ASN A 196 14.23 28.70 4.40
N ARG A 197 15.15 28.67 5.37
CA ARG A 197 14.85 28.17 6.73
C ARG A 197 13.68 28.88 7.41
N ASN A 198 13.45 30.16 7.08
CA ASN A 198 12.38 30.98 7.67
C ASN A 198 11.02 30.82 6.95
N GLY A 199 10.93 29.95 5.96
CA GLY A 199 9.69 29.75 5.20
C GLY A 199 9.45 30.73 4.07
N SER A 200 10.41 31.58 3.72
CA SER A 200 10.28 32.47 2.57
C SER A 200 10.53 31.69 1.28
N ILE A 201 9.58 31.73 0.37
CA ILE A 201 9.71 31.12 -0.96
C ILE A 201 10.61 32.02 -1.81
N MET A 202 11.66 31.44 -2.33
CA MET A 202 12.64 32.11 -3.18
C MET A 202 12.31 31.90 -4.67
N ALA A 203 11.96 30.70 -5.05
CA ALA A 203 11.56 30.34 -6.39
C ALA A 203 10.54 29.20 -6.36
N SER A 204 9.67 29.14 -7.37
CA SER A 204 8.69 28.06 -7.55
C SER A 204 8.57 27.71 -9.00
N TYR A 205 8.43 26.42 -9.29
CA TYR A 205 8.35 25.84 -10.62
C TYR A 205 7.20 24.82 -10.68
N GLY A 206 6.59 24.61 -11.83
CA GLY A 206 5.50 23.67 -12.01
C GLY A 206 4.12 24.24 -11.68
N ALA A 207 3.14 23.40 -11.36
CA ALA A 207 1.74 23.75 -11.15
C ALA A 207 1.50 24.58 -9.88
N THR A 208 1.83 25.88 -9.96
CA THR A 208 1.78 26.80 -8.80
C THR A 208 0.43 27.51 -8.64
N ASP A 209 -0.39 27.57 -9.68
CA ASP A 209 -1.60 28.42 -9.72
C ASP A 209 -2.76 27.94 -8.82
N GLN A 210 -2.70 26.73 -8.31
CA GLN A 210 -3.78 26.14 -7.50
C GLN A 210 -3.39 25.83 -6.04
N THR A 211 -2.16 26.12 -5.64
CA THR A 211 -1.70 25.75 -4.30
C THR A 211 -1.76 26.93 -3.34
N THR A 212 -2.60 26.83 -2.31
CA THR A 212 -2.61 27.72 -1.14
C THR A 212 -1.35 27.61 -0.30
N ILE A 213 -0.59 26.53 -0.47
CA ILE A 213 0.66 26.24 0.24
C ILE A 213 1.76 27.28 -0.07
N LEU A 214 1.75 27.86 -1.27
CA LEU A 214 2.77 28.79 -1.72
C LEU A 214 2.56 30.25 -1.24
N LYS A 215 1.91 30.43 -0.09
CA LYS A 215 1.75 31.74 0.54
C LYS A 215 2.92 32.07 1.48
N ASN A 216 3.01 33.33 1.86
CA ASN A 216 4.00 33.81 2.82
C ASN A 216 4.00 32.93 4.08
N ASP A 217 5.21 32.53 4.54
CA ASP A 217 5.43 31.60 5.62
C ASP A 217 5.03 30.14 5.27
N PHE A 218 5.79 29.57 4.37
CA PHE A 218 5.56 28.23 3.82
C PHE A 218 5.43 27.16 4.93
N TRP A 219 6.38 27.11 5.86
CA TRP A 219 6.40 26.07 6.90
C TRP A 219 5.16 26.11 7.80
N ASN A 220 4.72 27.29 8.22
CA ASN A 220 3.52 27.41 9.04
C ASN A 220 2.23 27.11 8.28
N SER A 221 2.20 27.36 6.98
CA SER A 221 1.05 27.03 6.13
C SER A 221 0.80 25.52 6.08
N LEU A 222 1.84 24.71 6.12
CA LEU A 222 1.73 23.25 6.10
C LEU A 222 1.09 22.66 7.35
N LYS A 223 1.30 23.29 8.51
CA LYS A 223 0.75 22.82 9.78
C LYS A 223 -0.77 22.68 9.77
N GLY A 224 -1.45 23.58 9.06
CA GLY A 224 -2.92 23.61 9.00
C GLY A 224 -3.54 22.56 8.11
N ILE A 225 -2.76 21.95 7.22
CA ILE A 225 -3.22 20.98 6.19
C ILE A 225 -2.57 19.60 6.34
N ALA A 226 -1.69 19.41 7.33
CA ALA A 226 -1.08 18.12 7.61
C ALA A 226 -2.14 17.10 8.05
N GLU A 227 -2.06 15.87 7.57
CA GLU A 227 -3.01 14.82 7.91
C GLU A 227 -3.04 14.47 9.40
N SER A 228 -1.90 14.61 10.07
CA SER A 228 -1.82 14.45 11.52
C SER A 228 -0.82 15.40 12.15
N LEU A 229 -1.10 15.79 13.41
CA LEU A 229 -0.16 16.60 14.19
C LEU A 229 1.16 15.88 14.46
N GLY A 230 1.13 14.55 14.55
CA GLY A 230 2.34 13.73 14.76
C GLY A 230 3.27 13.77 13.57
N SER A 231 2.75 13.60 12.34
CA SER A 231 3.53 13.68 11.11
C SER A 231 4.09 15.08 10.89
N TRP A 232 3.31 16.13 11.17
CA TRP A 232 3.78 17.51 11.17
C TRP A 232 4.96 17.72 12.12
N THR A 233 4.86 17.25 13.36
CA THR A 233 5.92 17.45 14.37
C THR A 233 7.22 16.77 13.97
N LEU A 234 7.15 15.60 13.32
CA LEU A 234 8.33 14.91 12.80
C LEU A 234 8.96 15.69 11.66
N PHE A 235 8.16 16.10 10.68
CA PHE A 235 8.57 16.86 9.51
C PHE A 235 9.24 18.17 9.88
N ASP A 236 8.63 18.98 10.78
CA ASP A 236 9.16 20.24 11.27
C ASP A 236 10.50 20.04 12.00
N ARG A 237 10.62 18.98 12.83
CA ARG A 237 11.88 18.63 13.49
C ARG A 237 12.97 18.25 12.52
N GLN A 238 12.65 17.50 11.46
CA GLN A 238 13.59 17.14 10.41
C GLN A 238 14.09 18.39 9.67
N GLN A 239 13.18 19.28 9.29
CA GLN A 239 13.49 20.55 8.64
C GLN A 239 14.44 21.41 9.52
N GLN A 240 14.14 21.54 10.81
CA GLN A 240 14.97 22.31 11.74
C GLN A 240 16.39 21.73 11.93
N LYS A 241 16.54 20.41 11.82
CA LYS A 241 17.84 19.72 11.90
C LYS A 241 18.63 19.73 10.59
N GLY A 242 18.02 20.11 9.48
CA GLY A 242 18.61 19.98 8.15
C GLY A 242 18.61 18.54 7.64
N ASP A 243 17.70 17.70 8.15
CA ASP A 243 17.43 16.37 7.62
C ASP A 243 16.34 16.46 6.54
N LYS A 244 16.26 15.49 5.64
CA LYS A 244 15.14 15.34 4.71
C LYS A 244 13.88 14.88 5.44
N GLY A 245 12.69 15.22 4.91
CA GLY A 245 11.43 14.81 5.51
C GLY A 245 10.31 14.65 4.49
N ILE A 246 9.32 13.83 4.85
CA ILE A 246 8.10 13.58 4.06
C ILE A 246 6.89 13.92 4.91
N LEU A 247 5.91 14.60 4.30
CA LEU A 247 4.64 14.98 4.94
C LEU A 247 3.47 14.73 3.98
N HIS A 248 2.48 13.99 4.45
CA HIS A 248 1.19 13.87 3.76
C HIS A 248 0.27 15.01 4.18
N VAL A 249 -0.31 15.69 3.20
CA VAL A 249 -1.21 16.80 3.42
C VAL A 249 -2.47 16.65 2.60
N ASN A 250 -3.56 17.22 3.09
CA ASN A 250 -4.80 17.32 2.33
C ASN A 250 -5.12 18.80 2.09
N GLU A 251 -4.99 19.22 0.84
CA GLU A 251 -5.29 20.59 0.42
C GLU A 251 -6.58 20.58 -0.40
N ASN A 252 -7.65 21.15 0.16
CA ASN A 252 -8.97 21.26 -0.51
C ASN A 252 -9.55 19.93 -1.02
N GLY A 253 -9.28 18.83 -0.31
CA GLY A 253 -9.73 17.49 -0.69
C GLY A 253 -8.79 16.76 -1.66
N ILE A 254 -7.67 17.35 -2.03
CA ILE A 254 -6.62 16.74 -2.84
C ILE A 254 -5.48 16.34 -1.92
N GLY A 255 -5.21 15.04 -1.83
CA GLY A 255 -4.04 14.51 -1.14
C GLY A 255 -2.77 14.87 -1.88
N LYS A 256 -1.75 15.32 -1.16
CA LYS A 256 -0.42 15.62 -1.68
C LYS A 256 0.66 15.04 -0.78
N ILE A 257 1.74 14.58 -1.40
CA ILE A 257 2.97 14.21 -0.70
C ILE A 257 3.96 15.36 -0.86
N LEU A 258 4.42 15.87 0.25
CA LEU A 258 5.44 16.91 0.31
C LEU A 258 6.74 16.32 0.84
N CYS A 259 7.81 16.49 0.08
CA CYS A 259 9.15 16.11 0.50
C CYS A 259 10.01 17.37 0.59
N HIS A 260 10.81 17.52 1.62
CA HIS A 260 11.84 18.58 1.67
C HIS A 260 13.23 17.97 1.73
N PHE A 261 14.16 18.64 1.05
CA PHE A 261 15.55 18.26 0.92
C PHE A 261 16.41 19.49 1.21
N PRO A 262 17.26 19.47 2.22
CA PRO A 262 18.21 20.56 2.46
C PRO A 262 19.19 20.64 1.31
N ILE A 263 19.54 21.85 0.89
CA ILE A 263 20.57 22.14 -0.10
C ILE A 263 21.88 22.40 0.61
N ALA A 264 22.91 21.64 0.27
CA ALA A 264 24.21 21.73 0.92
C ALA A 264 24.79 23.14 0.88
N ASP A 265 25.51 23.51 1.94
CA ASP A 265 26.20 24.81 2.11
C ASP A 265 25.28 26.04 2.05
N THR A 266 23.93 25.82 2.21
CA THR A 266 22.92 26.89 2.26
C THR A 266 21.98 26.70 3.45
N ASP A 267 21.13 27.69 3.71
CA ASP A 267 19.94 27.55 4.60
C ASP A 267 18.65 27.21 3.83
N TRP A 268 18.80 26.72 2.60
CA TRP A 268 17.70 26.47 1.69
C TRP A 268 17.25 25.02 1.72
N ASN A 269 15.98 24.83 1.37
CA ASN A 269 15.41 23.51 1.17
C ASN A 269 14.72 23.49 -0.21
N LEU A 270 14.95 22.44 -0.97
CA LEU A 270 14.08 22.12 -2.08
C LEU A 270 12.85 21.39 -1.54
N VAL A 271 11.68 21.92 -1.79
CA VAL A 271 10.42 21.26 -1.50
C VAL A 271 9.82 20.74 -2.80
N VAL A 272 9.48 19.46 -2.79
CA VAL A 272 8.79 18.77 -3.91
C VAL A 272 7.42 18.39 -3.42
N GLY A 273 6.38 18.88 -4.07
CA GLY A 273 5.00 18.50 -3.81
C GLY A 273 4.43 17.71 -4.98
N ILE A 274 3.86 16.52 -4.71
CA ILE A 274 3.33 15.61 -5.71
C ILE A 274 1.88 15.32 -5.38
N ASP A 275 0.98 15.46 -6.36
CA ASP A 275 -0.41 15.06 -6.20
C ASP A 275 -0.55 13.54 -6.05
N GLU A 276 -1.24 13.10 -5.00
CA GLU A 276 -1.55 11.68 -4.82
C GLU A 276 -2.38 11.09 -5.96
N SER A 277 -3.11 11.93 -6.71
CA SER A 277 -3.85 11.49 -7.90
C SER A 277 -2.96 10.84 -8.97
N TYR A 278 -1.71 11.34 -9.12
CA TYR A 278 -0.72 10.71 -10.00
C TYR A 278 -0.34 9.32 -9.50
N LEU A 279 -0.17 9.18 -8.19
CA LEU A 279 0.21 7.93 -7.54
C LEU A 279 -0.96 6.97 -7.40
N SER A 280 -2.20 7.47 -7.35
CA SER A 280 -3.42 6.65 -7.32
C SER A 280 -3.60 5.82 -8.59
N GLY A 281 -3.20 6.34 -9.74
CA GLY A 281 -3.18 5.60 -11.01
C GLY A 281 -2.23 4.39 -10.96
N ILE A 282 -1.05 4.59 -10.38
CA ILE A 282 -0.07 3.50 -10.14
C ILE A 282 -0.65 2.51 -9.13
N ARG A 283 -1.19 2.99 -8.00
CA ARG A 283 -1.84 2.17 -6.97
C ARG A 283 -2.95 1.30 -7.56
N GLN A 284 -3.83 1.86 -8.37
CA GLN A 284 -4.95 1.15 -8.99
C GLN A 284 -4.48 0.10 -10.00
N SER A 285 -3.44 0.41 -10.78
CA SER A 285 -2.87 -0.52 -11.77
C SER A 285 -2.28 -1.78 -11.14
N PHE A 286 -1.77 -1.70 -9.92
CA PHE A 286 -1.25 -2.87 -9.18
C PHE A 286 -2.33 -3.55 -8.34
N ARG A 287 -3.20 -2.79 -7.68
CA ARG A 287 -4.22 -3.32 -6.77
C ARG A 287 -5.30 -4.12 -7.50
N GLU A 288 -5.86 -3.60 -8.59
CA GLU A 288 -6.96 -4.26 -9.30
C GLU A 288 -6.64 -5.69 -9.78
N PRO A 289 -5.51 -5.97 -10.46
CA PRO A 289 -5.20 -7.32 -10.89
C PRO A 289 -5.01 -8.29 -9.72
N ILE A 290 -4.39 -7.84 -8.63
CA ILE A 290 -4.10 -8.69 -7.47
C ILE A 290 -5.38 -8.99 -6.70
N VAL A 291 -6.22 -8.01 -6.43
CA VAL A 291 -7.52 -8.20 -5.76
C VAL A 291 -8.42 -9.10 -6.61
N ASN A 292 -8.50 -8.89 -7.93
CA ASN A 292 -9.25 -9.74 -8.84
C ASN A 292 -8.75 -11.20 -8.85
N LEU A 293 -7.44 -11.41 -8.77
CA LEU A 293 -6.85 -12.75 -8.68
C LEU A 293 -7.25 -13.43 -7.36
N ILE A 294 -7.15 -12.74 -6.23
CA ILE A 294 -7.52 -13.26 -4.91
C ILE A 294 -9.02 -13.61 -4.87
N VAL A 295 -9.88 -12.74 -5.40
CA VAL A 295 -11.32 -12.99 -5.48
C VAL A 295 -11.63 -14.23 -6.32
N LYS A 296 -10.98 -14.39 -7.49
CA LYS A 296 -11.15 -15.57 -8.35
C LYS A 296 -10.70 -16.87 -7.65
N ILE A 297 -9.56 -16.84 -6.99
CA ILE A 297 -9.06 -17.99 -6.20
C ILE A 297 -10.05 -18.33 -5.08
N SER A 298 -10.55 -17.33 -4.38
CA SER A 298 -11.51 -17.50 -3.28
C SER A 298 -12.82 -18.13 -3.74
N ILE A 299 -13.36 -17.65 -4.87
CA ILE A 299 -14.57 -18.24 -5.49
C ILE A 299 -14.31 -19.68 -5.92
N SER A 300 -13.14 -19.97 -6.49
CA SER A 300 -12.78 -21.33 -6.91
C SER A 300 -12.69 -22.30 -5.73
N ILE A 301 -12.10 -21.87 -4.62
CA ILE A 301 -12.04 -22.66 -3.39
C ILE A 301 -13.44 -22.91 -2.82
N ALA A 302 -14.29 -21.87 -2.75
CA ALA A 302 -15.66 -21.99 -2.27
C ALA A 302 -16.48 -22.98 -3.15
N ALA A 303 -16.36 -22.88 -4.48
CA ALA A 303 -17.01 -23.80 -5.41
C ALA A 303 -16.54 -25.26 -5.20
N ALA A 304 -15.23 -25.48 -5.05
CA ALA A 304 -14.67 -26.79 -4.78
C ALA A 304 -15.22 -27.40 -3.46
N LEU A 305 -15.32 -26.59 -2.40
CA LEU A 305 -15.89 -27.02 -1.11
C LEU A 305 -17.36 -27.40 -1.23
N ILE A 306 -18.16 -26.63 -2.01
CA ILE A 306 -19.56 -26.96 -2.29
C ILE A 306 -19.65 -28.30 -3.02
N VAL A 307 -18.85 -28.53 -4.06
CA VAL A 307 -18.83 -29.79 -4.81
C VAL A 307 -18.48 -30.98 -3.90
N ILE A 308 -17.44 -30.83 -3.09
CA ILE A 308 -17.02 -31.88 -2.12
C ILE A 308 -18.15 -32.18 -1.15
N THR A 309 -18.83 -31.17 -0.64
CA THR A 309 -19.97 -31.34 0.29
C THR A 309 -21.12 -32.07 -0.38
N VAL A 310 -21.48 -31.71 -1.62
CA VAL A 310 -22.54 -32.39 -2.38
C VAL A 310 -22.16 -33.85 -2.62
N ILE A 311 -20.93 -34.14 -3.04
CA ILE A 311 -20.46 -35.53 -3.25
C ILE A 311 -20.57 -36.33 -1.95
N ASN A 312 -20.13 -35.78 -0.82
CA ASN A 312 -20.20 -36.45 0.47
C ASN A 312 -21.66 -36.76 0.89
N VAL A 313 -22.61 -35.82 0.63
CA VAL A 313 -24.03 -36.06 0.89
C VAL A 313 -24.56 -37.17 0.02
N LEU A 314 -24.28 -37.17 -1.29
CA LEU A 314 -24.73 -38.21 -2.23
C LEU A 314 -24.19 -39.62 -1.87
N VAL A 315 -22.90 -39.69 -1.53
CA VAL A 315 -22.26 -40.95 -1.07
C VAL A 315 -22.94 -41.48 0.19
N ARG A 316 -23.28 -40.62 1.15
CA ARG A 316 -24.00 -41.05 2.37
C ARG A 316 -25.43 -41.52 2.10
N ILE A 317 -26.17 -40.81 1.23
CA ILE A 317 -27.52 -41.25 0.83
C ILE A 317 -27.43 -42.64 0.23
N LYS A 318 -26.52 -42.86 -0.73
CA LYS A 318 -26.35 -44.17 -1.38
C LYS A 318 -25.91 -45.27 -0.43
N ALA A 319 -25.00 -44.96 0.52
CA ALA A 319 -24.55 -45.89 1.55
C ALA A 319 -25.70 -46.29 2.51
N SER A 320 -26.57 -45.33 2.87
CA SER A 320 -27.75 -45.57 3.71
C SER A 320 -28.80 -46.44 3.02
N GLU A 321 -29.05 -46.24 1.72
CA GLU A 321 -29.93 -47.12 0.94
C GLU A 321 -29.39 -48.54 0.84
N HIS A 322 -28.09 -48.66 0.58
CA HIS A 322 -27.44 -49.97 0.49
C HIS A 322 -27.48 -50.74 1.84
N SER A 323 -27.28 -50.02 2.96
CA SER A 323 -27.36 -50.56 4.31
C SER A 323 -28.77 -51.09 4.62
N LYS A 324 -29.82 -50.36 4.23
CA LYS A 324 -31.21 -50.83 4.41
C LYS A 324 -31.51 -52.10 3.61
N VAL A 325 -31.10 -52.17 2.35
CA VAL A 325 -31.27 -53.36 1.52
C VAL A 325 -30.55 -54.58 2.11
N LEU A 326 -29.38 -54.40 2.70
CA LEU A 326 -28.63 -55.44 3.39
C LEU A 326 -29.33 -55.87 4.70
N GLU A 327 -29.91 -54.91 5.42
CA GLU A 327 -30.65 -55.17 6.65
C GLU A 327 -31.93 -55.95 6.38
N ASP A 328 -32.71 -55.55 5.33
CA ASP A 328 -33.93 -56.25 4.91
C ASP A 328 -33.61 -57.68 4.46
N LYS A 329 -32.50 -57.93 3.74
CA LYS A 329 -32.08 -59.29 3.37
C LYS A 329 -31.58 -60.11 4.56
N ALA A 330 -31.04 -59.50 5.58
CA ALA A 330 -30.61 -60.16 6.79
C ALA A 330 -31.77 -60.44 7.75
N ASP A 331 -32.95 -59.85 7.55
CA ASP A 331 -34.12 -59.96 8.41
C ASP A 331 -35.01 -61.14 8.07
N THR A 332 -34.87 -61.72 6.88
CA THR A 332 -35.70 -62.85 6.45
C THR A 332 -35.01 -64.20 6.63
N ASP A 333 -35.75 -65.21 6.94
CA ASP A 333 -35.33 -66.60 6.92
C ASP A 333 -35.33 -67.12 5.47
N LEU A 334 -34.17 -67.64 5.03
CA LEU A 334 -33.96 -68.03 3.64
C LEU A 334 -34.83 -69.20 3.17
N LEU A 335 -35.36 -70.00 4.08
CA LEU A 335 -36.22 -71.12 3.74
C LEU A 335 -37.68 -70.71 3.59
N THR A 336 -38.18 -69.87 4.50
CA THR A 336 -39.60 -69.60 4.71
C THR A 336 -40.03 -68.24 4.23
N ASP A 337 -39.07 -67.35 3.92
CA ASP A 337 -39.28 -65.92 3.56
C ASP A 337 -40.04 -65.12 4.64
N LEU A 338 -40.14 -65.70 5.85
CA LEU A 338 -40.68 -64.99 7.02
C LEU A 338 -39.56 -64.19 7.71
N ASN A 339 -39.95 -63.29 8.62
CA ASN A 339 -38.94 -62.66 9.48
C ASN A 339 -38.18 -63.72 10.26
N ASN A 340 -36.87 -63.65 10.26
CA ASN A 340 -36.09 -64.52 11.14
C ASN A 340 -36.27 -64.11 12.61
N LYS A 341 -35.75 -64.91 13.53
CA LYS A 341 -35.90 -64.70 14.97
C LYS A 341 -35.46 -63.28 15.40
N MET A 342 -34.33 -62.83 14.90
CA MET A 342 -33.79 -61.52 15.30
C MET A 342 -34.68 -60.37 14.80
N ALA A 343 -35.15 -60.44 13.57
CA ALA A 343 -36.03 -59.47 13.00
C ALA A 343 -37.39 -59.43 13.70
N THR A 344 -37.95 -60.60 14.01
CA THR A 344 -39.21 -60.71 14.74
C THR A 344 -39.09 -60.11 16.14
N GLU A 345 -38.06 -60.46 16.92
CA GLU A 345 -37.86 -59.89 18.25
C GLU A 345 -37.65 -58.37 18.22
N ARG A 346 -36.97 -57.87 17.20
CA ARG A 346 -36.78 -56.43 17.00
C ARG A 346 -38.12 -55.73 16.67
N LYS A 347 -38.85 -56.19 15.69
CA LYS A 347 -40.15 -55.64 15.30
C LYS A 347 -41.18 -55.63 16.42
N ILE A 348 -41.21 -56.69 17.21
CA ILE A 348 -42.05 -56.77 18.41
C ILE A 348 -41.67 -55.69 19.41
N ARG A 349 -40.39 -55.50 19.66
CA ARG A 349 -39.89 -54.48 20.58
C ARG A 349 -40.24 -53.09 20.10
N GLU A 350 -39.98 -52.79 18.82
CA GLU A 350 -40.30 -51.53 18.19
C GLU A 350 -41.81 -51.22 18.25
N TYR A 351 -42.63 -52.24 18.05
CA TYR A 351 -44.10 -52.12 18.17
C TYR A 351 -44.51 -51.79 19.62
N MET A 352 -43.97 -52.46 20.58
CA MET A 352 -44.28 -52.20 22.00
C MET A 352 -43.82 -50.84 22.46
N GLU A 353 -42.68 -50.36 21.98
CA GLU A 353 -42.18 -49.00 22.26
C GLU A 353 -43.03 -47.91 21.56
N GLN A 354 -43.52 -48.20 20.36
CA GLN A 354 -44.31 -47.23 19.59
C GLN A 354 -45.76 -47.14 20.10
N TYR A 355 -46.30 -48.26 20.66
CA TYR A 355 -47.70 -48.33 21.10
C TYR A 355 -47.82 -48.91 22.54
N PRO A 356 -47.32 -48.20 23.56
CA PRO A 356 -47.21 -48.73 24.92
C PRO A 356 -48.57 -49.06 25.54
N ASP A 357 -49.65 -48.44 25.09
CA ASP A 357 -51.00 -48.65 25.66
C ASP A 357 -51.84 -49.64 24.86
N LYS A 358 -51.30 -50.24 23.79
CA LYS A 358 -52.03 -51.27 23.01
C LYS A 358 -51.72 -52.67 23.49
N GLN A 359 -52.77 -53.51 23.54
CA GLN A 359 -52.61 -54.93 23.81
C GLN A 359 -52.40 -55.68 22.50
N GLY A 360 -51.43 -56.61 22.51
CA GLY A 360 -51.13 -57.54 21.42
C GLY A 360 -51.22 -58.99 21.90
N VAL A 361 -51.43 -59.89 21.00
CA VAL A 361 -51.39 -61.38 21.29
C VAL A 361 -50.18 -61.96 20.56
N LEU A 362 -49.33 -62.69 21.28
CA LEU A 362 -48.23 -63.42 20.71
C LEU A 362 -48.59 -64.88 20.59
N PHE A 363 -48.49 -65.41 19.39
CA PHE A 363 -48.67 -66.83 19.13
C PHE A 363 -47.32 -67.49 18.94
N VAL A 364 -47.07 -68.61 19.66
CA VAL A 364 -45.92 -69.48 19.44
C VAL A 364 -46.45 -70.78 18.87
N LEU A 365 -45.99 -71.13 17.69
CA LEU A 365 -46.42 -72.32 16.95
C LEU A 365 -45.27 -73.27 16.80
N ASP A 366 -45.54 -74.57 16.94
CA ASP A 366 -44.62 -75.64 16.70
C ASP A 366 -45.24 -76.71 15.81
N VAL A 367 -44.43 -77.37 15.00
CA VAL A 367 -44.91 -78.42 14.10
C VAL A 367 -44.79 -79.79 14.76
N ASP A 368 -45.95 -80.37 15.13
CA ASP A 368 -46.00 -81.65 15.76
C ASP A 368 -45.31 -82.77 14.94
N ASN A 369 -44.41 -83.49 15.59
CA ASN A 369 -43.71 -84.60 15.00
C ASN A 369 -42.80 -84.24 13.79
N PHE A 370 -42.34 -82.99 13.66
CA PHE A 370 -41.52 -82.54 12.52
C PHE A 370 -40.29 -83.36 12.29
N LYS A 371 -39.66 -83.81 13.37
CA LYS A 371 -38.52 -84.77 13.31
C LYS A 371 -38.90 -86.08 12.60
N LYS A 372 -40.10 -86.59 12.86
CA LYS A 372 -40.57 -87.83 12.21
C LYS A 372 -40.84 -87.63 10.73
N ILE A 373 -41.34 -86.41 10.33
CA ILE A 373 -41.48 -86.06 8.93
C ILE A 373 -40.09 -86.08 8.25
N ASN A 374 -39.09 -85.45 8.83
CA ASN A 374 -37.75 -85.45 8.31
C ASN A 374 -37.15 -86.82 8.17
N ASP A 375 -37.27 -87.60 9.25
CA ASP A 375 -36.76 -88.96 9.31
C ASP A 375 -37.42 -89.98 8.34
N THR A 376 -38.68 -89.69 7.97
CA THR A 376 -39.44 -90.60 7.11
C THR A 376 -39.44 -90.16 5.66
N MET A 377 -39.54 -88.85 5.37
CA MET A 377 -39.74 -88.32 4.03
C MET A 377 -38.48 -87.49 3.54
N GLY A 378 -37.49 -87.37 4.40
CA GLY A 378 -36.25 -86.62 4.13
C GLY A 378 -36.35 -85.11 4.40
N HIS A 379 -35.21 -84.46 4.60
CA HIS A 379 -35.12 -83.02 4.92
C HIS A 379 -35.72 -82.12 3.83
N ALA A 380 -35.56 -82.52 2.56
CA ALA A 380 -36.15 -81.74 1.46
C ALA A 380 -37.70 -81.64 1.52
N PHE A 381 -38.35 -82.70 1.96
CA PHE A 381 -39.81 -82.68 2.20
C PHE A 381 -40.15 -81.88 3.46
N GLY A 382 -39.39 -81.99 4.53
CA GLY A 382 -39.53 -81.14 5.72
C GLY A 382 -39.43 -79.65 5.39
N ASP A 383 -38.42 -79.29 4.55
CA ASP A 383 -38.25 -77.90 4.07
C ASP A 383 -39.51 -77.42 3.28
N GLU A 384 -40.11 -78.30 2.46
CA GLU A 384 -41.31 -77.97 1.72
C GLU A 384 -42.54 -77.80 2.65
N VAL A 385 -42.63 -78.58 3.70
CA VAL A 385 -43.64 -78.43 4.75
C VAL A 385 -43.50 -77.07 5.43
N LEU A 386 -42.28 -76.65 5.80
CA LEU A 386 -42.06 -75.36 6.41
C LEU A 386 -42.37 -74.20 5.45
N ARG A 387 -42.03 -74.29 4.17
CA ARG A 387 -42.40 -73.28 3.16
C ARG A 387 -43.93 -73.16 3.01
N ASN A 388 -44.60 -74.27 2.91
CA ASN A 388 -46.08 -74.30 2.79
C ASN A 388 -46.76 -73.77 4.06
N LEU A 389 -46.22 -74.05 5.24
CA LEU A 389 -46.70 -73.51 6.49
C LEU A 389 -46.49 -71.98 6.54
N ALA A 390 -45.35 -71.51 6.13
CA ALA A 390 -45.05 -70.07 6.05
C ALA A 390 -46.01 -69.30 5.15
N VAL A 391 -46.29 -69.82 3.92
CA VAL A 391 -47.21 -69.22 2.98
C VAL A 391 -48.66 -69.19 3.58
N ARG A 392 -49.08 -70.28 4.30
CA ARG A 392 -50.38 -70.31 4.99
C ARG A 392 -50.41 -69.29 6.14
N LEU A 393 -49.40 -69.16 6.94
CA LEU A 393 -49.33 -68.17 8.02
C LEU A 393 -49.42 -66.77 7.47
N GLN A 394 -48.69 -66.47 6.40
CA GLN A 394 -48.73 -65.13 5.72
C GLN A 394 -50.17 -64.84 5.21
N SER A 395 -50.91 -65.84 4.72
CA SER A 395 -52.25 -65.62 4.22
C SER A 395 -53.31 -65.44 5.33
N MET A 396 -53.01 -65.86 6.56
CA MET A 396 -53.91 -65.79 7.72
C MET A 396 -53.77 -64.49 8.52
N PHE A 397 -52.62 -63.87 8.43
CA PHE A 397 -52.31 -62.60 9.15
C PHE A 397 -52.38 -61.42 8.23
N ARG A 398 -52.61 -60.23 8.78
CA ARG A 398 -52.61 -58.96 8.03
C ARG A 398 -51.18 -58.52 7.74
N ALA A 399 -50.99 -57.73 6.69
CA ALA A 399 -49.67 -57.15 6.38
C ALA A 399 -49.14 -56.26 7.49
N THR A 400 -49.95 -55.87 8.48
CA THR A 400 -49.59 -55.06 9.64
C THR A 400 -49.22 -55.92 10.88
N ASP A 401 -49.48 -57.23 10.84
CA ASP A 401 -49.11 -58.14 11.92
C ASP A 401 -47.64 -58.52 11.76
N ILE A 402 -46.94 -58.72 12.89
CA ILE A 402 -45.52 -58.96 12.91
C ILE A 402 -45.19 -60.44 12.84
#